data_3697c4732454e6a9784343cced1281f9
#
_entry.id   3697c4732454e6a9784343cced1281f9
#
_cell.length_a   1.000
_cell.length_b   1.000
_cell.length_c   1.000
_cell.angle_alpha   90.00
_cell.angle_beta   90.00
_cell.angle_gamma   90.00
#
_symmetry.space_group_name_H-M   'P 1'
#
loop_
_entity.id
_entity.type
_entity.pdbx_description
1 polymer ?
#
loop_
_entity_poly.entity_id
_entity_poly.type
_entity_poly.pdbx_seq_one_letter_code
_entity_poly.pdbx_strand_id
1 'polypeptide(L)'
;MSKRSIESRAQELLTRARELTETSGLTWVGANNAIYGPGGPFARLFPNVKDRAAFAKTKESRQVDRLIDSLPDPPAGPQKREYSGKFNVRVPKSLHAALASEAEAEGVSLNQLVVAKLALKLGI
;
A
#
# COMPACT_ATOMS: atom_id res chain seq x y z
N MET A 1 29.68 0.64 3.71
CA MET A 1 28.57 1.56 4.05
C MET A 1 27.71 0.95 5.14
N SER A 2 27.51 1.69 6.19
CA SER A 2 26.60 1.22 7.24
C SER A 2 25.15 1.28 6.73
N LYS A 3 24.39 0.24 6.97
CA LYS A 3 22.97 0.22 6.68
C LYS A 3 22.27 1.20 7.58
N ARG A 4 21.40 2.01 7.02
CA ARG A 4 20.55 2.89 7.83
C ARG A 4 19.65 2.02 8.70
N SER A 5 19.33 2.50 9.89
CA SER A 5 18.45 1.80 10.81
C SER A 5 17.03 1.69 10.22
N ILE A 6 16.28 0.72 10.69
CA ILE A 6 14.86 0.57 10.33
C ILE A 6 14.10 1.84 10.68
N GLU A 7 14.35 2.39 11.88
CA GLU A 7 13.67 3.62 12.34
C GLU A 7 13.95 4.81 11.42
N SER A 8 15.19 5.00 11.01
CA SER A 8 15.55 6.10 10.12
C SER A 8 14.85 6.00 8.77
N ARG A 9 14.83 4.78 8.22
CA ARG A 9 14.15 4.53 6.93
C ARG A 9 12.64 4.64 7.06
N ALA A 10 12.09 4.20 8.19
CA ALA A 10 10.65 4.32 8.46
C ALA A 10 10.24 5.79 8.54
N GLN A 11 11.05 6.63 9.18
CA GLN A 11 10.79 8.06 9.25
C GLN A 11 10.88 8.72 7.87
N GLU A 12 11.83 8.29 7.05
CA GLU A 12 11.92 8.80 5.68
C GLU A 12 10.68 8.42 4.87
N LEU A 13 10.21 7.18 5.01
CA LEU A 13 8.99 6.74 4.32
C LEU A 13 7.79 7.57 4.77
N LEU A 14 7.66 7.81 6.07
CA LEU A 14 6.58 8.63 6.61
C LEU A 14 6.64 10.05 6.08
N THR A 15 7.82 10.64 6.00
CA THR A 15 8.00 11.98 5.43
C THR A 15 7.55 12.03 3.98
N ARG A 16 7.95 11.04 3.18
CA ARG A 16 7.55 10.96 1.77
C ARG A 16 6.03 10.74 1.64
N ALA A 17 5.46 9.94 2.53
CA ALA A 17 4.02 9.72 2.54
C ALA A 17 3.26 11.02 2.85
N ARG A 18 3.74 11.81 3.81
CA ARG A 18 3.15 13.11 4.14
C ARG A 18 3.20 14.07 2.95
N GLU A 19 4.35 14.16 2.30
CA GLU A 19 4.51 14.99 1.11
C GLU A 19 3.53 14.58 0.01
N LEU A 20 3.42 13.27 -0.20
CA LEU A 20 2.53 12.72 -1.22
C LEU A 20 1.06 13.02 -0.92
N THR A 21 0.65 12.91 0.34
CA THR A 21 -0.75 13.15 0.73
C THR A 21 -1.15 14.62 0.66
N GLU A 22 -0.19 15.52 0.53
CA GLU A 22 -0.45 16.94 0.28
C GLU A 22 -0.78 17.22 -1.20
N THR A 23 -0.58 16.24 -2.07
CA THR A 23 -0.87 16.38 -3.50
C THR A 23 -2.38 16.48 -3.73
N SER A 24 -2.79 17.52 -4.43
CA SER A 24 -4.20 17.73 -4.75
C SER A 24 -4.75 16.61 -5.64
N GLY A 25 -5.96 16.15 -5.32
CA GLY A 25 -6.64 15.12 -6.12
C GLY A 25 -6.19 13.70 -5.88
N LEU A 26 -5.27 13.49 -4.94
CA LEU A 26 -4.81 12.13 -4.63
C LEU A 26 -5.87 11.37 -3.84
N THR A 27 -6.11 10.11 -4.27
CA THR A 27 -7.02 9.20 -3.58
C THR A 27 -6.22 8.22 -2.72
N TRP A 28 -6.91 7.51 -1.80
CA TRP A 28 -6.23 6.51 -0.98
C TRP A 28 -5.66 5.37 -1.84
N VAL A 29 -6.34 5.01 -2.95
CA VAL A 29 -5.84 3.98 -3.87
C VAL A 29 -4.56 4.45 -4.55
N GLY A 30 -4.54 5.69 -5.05
CA GLY A 30 -3.36 6.26 -5.68
C GLY A 30 -2.20 6.37 -4.70
N ALA A 31 -2.47 6.79 -3.46
CA ALA A 31 -1.44 6.88 -2.42
C ALA A 31 -0.87 5.50 -2.08
N ASN A 32 -1.74 4.51 -1.90
CA ASN A 32 -1.31 3.15 -1.61
C ASN A 32 -0.38 2.61 -2.70
N ASN A 33 -0.77 2.80 -3.97
CA ASN A 33 0.05 2.37 -5.10
C ASN A 33 1.37 3.12 -5.18
N ALA A 34 1.36 4.42 -4.94
CA ALA A 34 2.57 5.24 -5.00
C ALA A 34 3.56 4.88 -3.90
N ILE A 35 3.07 4.59 -2.70
CA ILE A 35 3.94 4.29 -1.54
C ILE A 35 4.41 2.84 -1.57
N TYR A 36 3.48 1.89 -1.71
CA TYR A 36 3.75 0.46 -1.61
C TYR A 36 3.88 -0.27 -2.94
N GLY A 37 3.66 0.41 -4.05
CA GLY A 37 3.73 -0.19 -5.37
C GLY A 37 5.16 -0.39 -5.86
N PRO A 38 5.32 -1.12 -6.97
CA PRO A 38 6.66 -1.37 -7.54
C PRO A 38 7.39 -0.07 -7.87
N GLY A 39 8.66 0.00 -7.50
CA GLY A 39 9.48 1.19 -7.73
C GLY A 39 9.20 2.36 -6.82
N GLY A 40 8.25 2.22 -5.89
CA GLY A 40 7.92 3.26 -4.93
C GLY A 40 8.92 3.35 -3.78
N PRO A 41 8.73 4.35 -2.89
CA PRO A 41 9.68 4.57 -1.79
C PRO A 41 9.79 3.38 -0.83
N PHE A 42 8.69 2.65 -0.57
CA PHE A 42 8.74 1.48 0.30
C PHE A 42 9.68 0.41 -0.27
N ALA A 43 9.53 0.08 -1.55
CA ALA A 43 10.37 -0.93 -2.19
C ALA A 43 11.84 -0.51 -2.22
N ARG A 44 12.12 0.78 -2.40
CA ARG A 44 13.47 1.30 -2.42
C ARG A 44 14.12 1.35 -1.06
N LEU A 45 13.37 1.74 -0.03
CA LEU A 45 13.87 1.85 1.34
C LEU A 45 14.00 0.50 2.03
N PHE A 46 13.13 -0.44 1.68
CA PHE A 46 13.07 -1.76 2.31
C PHE A 46 13.12 -2.88 1.27
N PRO A 47 14.26 -3.05 0.58
CA PRO A 47 14.37 -4.10 -0.43
C PRO A 47 14.45 -5.51 0.18
N ASN A 48 14.80 -5.62 1.45
CA ASN A 48 14.96 -6.90 2.15
C ASN A 48 13.67 -7.28 2.87
N VAL A 49 13.23 -8.52 2.71
CA VAL A 49 11.99 -9.04 3.31
C VAL A 49 11.99 -8.92 4.84
N LYS A 50 13.13 -9.18 5.48
CA LYS A 50 13.24 -9.05 6.94
C LYS A 50 13.04 -7.61 7.39
N ASP A 51 13.59 -6.67 6.65
CA ASP A 51 13.45 -5.25 6.96
C ASP A 51 12.01 -4.78 6.76
N ARG A 52 11.31 -5.31 5.77
CA ARG A 52 9.88 -5.02 5.55
C ARG A 52 9.03 -5.51 6.72
N ALA A 53 9.32 -6.71 7.22
CA ALA A 53 8.64 -7.26 8.38
C ALA A 53 8.89 -6.40 9.63
N ALA A 54 10.13 -5.94 9.80
CA ALA A 54 10.48 -5.05 10.91
C ALA A 54 9.76 -3.70 10.80
N PHE A 55 9.68 -3.13 9.58
CA PHE A 55 8.94 -1.88 9.35
C PHE A 55 7.47 -2.02 9.74
N ALA A 56 6.84 -3.15 9.40
CA ALA A 56 5.41 -3.37 9.69
C ALA A 56 5.09 -3.28 11.19
N LYS A 57 6.08 -3.47 12.06
CA LYS A 57 5.91 -3.39 13.51
C LYS A 57 6.14 -1.98 14.07
N THR A 58 6.56 -1.03 13.24
CA THR A 58 6.88 0.32 13.70
C THR A 58 5.63 1.19 13.83
N LYS A 59 5.74 2.23 14.64
CA LYS A 59 4.68 3.25 14.74
C LYS A 59 4.54 4.03 13.42
N GLU A 60 5.66 4.21 12.70
CA GLU A 60 5.67 4.88 11.40
C GLU A 60 4.82 4.16 10.38
N SER A 61 4.84 2.82 10.38
CA SER A 61 3.98 2.01 9.52
C SER A 61 2.51 2.32 9.74
N ARG A 62 2.10 2.40 11.01
CA ARG A 62 0.71 2.74 11.35
C ARG A 62 0.35 4.17 10.96
N GLN A 63 1.30 5.09 11.09
CA GLN A 63 1.09 6.48 10.69
C GLN A 63 0.95 6.63 9.18
N VAL A 64 1.74 5.90 8.41
CA VAL A 64 1.61 5.87 6.94
C VAL A 64 0.22 5.34 6.56
N ASP A 65 -0.21 4.26 7.17
CA ASP A 65 -1.53 3.69 6.89
C ASP A 65 -2.67 4.66 7.22
N ARG A 66 -2.56 5.40 8.31
CA ARG A 66 -3.55 6.42 8.68
C ARG A 66 -3.60 7.55 7.66
N LEU A 67 -2.45 7.97 7.15
CA LEU A 67 -2.41 9.01 6.12
C LEU A 67 -3.14 8.55 4.86
N ILE A 68 -2.89 7.31 4.44
CA ILE A 68 -3.56 6.73 3.28
C ILE A 68 -5.08 6.67 3.54
N ASP A 69 -5.48 6.13 4.68
CA ASP A 69 -6.90 5.97 5.03
C ASP A 69 -7.66 7.29 5.14
N SER A 70 -6.95 8.39 5.37
CA SER A 70 -7.57 9.73 5.47
C SER A 70 -7.91 10.32 4.11
N LEU A 71 -7.41 9.75 3.02
CA LEU A 71 -7.63 10.28 1.68
C LEU A 71 -8.97 9.82 1.11
N PRO A 72 -9.54 10.58 0.16
CA PRO A 72 -10.84 10.24 -0.41
C PRO A 72 -10.78 9.00 -1.28
N ASP A 73 -11.93 8.38 -1.47
CA ASP A 73 -12.10 7.28 -2.43
C ASP A 73 -11.89 7.79 -3.85
N PRO A 74 -11.46 6.91 -4.78
CA PRO A 74 -11.48 7.27 -6.20
C PRO A 74 -12.88 7.65 -6.64
N PRO A 75 -13.02 8.61 -7.57
CA PRO A 75 -14.35 8.97 -8.06
C PRO A 75 -15.00 7.74 -8.70
N ALA A 76 -16.20 7.42 -8.24
CA ALA A 76 -17.02 6.40 -8.87
C ALA A 76 -17.38 6.90 -10.28
N GLY A 77 -17.36 6.01 -11.26
CA GLY A 77 -17.87 6.33 -12.58
C GLY A 77 -19.36 6.72 -12.51
N PRO A 78 -20.02 6.95 -13.64
CA PRO A 78 -21.42 7.38 -13.66
C PRO A 78 -22.34 6.23 -13.21
N GLN A 79 -22.34 5.97 -11.92
CA GLN A 79 -23.07 4.85 -11.34
C GLN A 79 -24.26 5.36 -10.54
N LYS A 80 -25.38 4.71 -10.74
CA LYS A 80 -26.63 5.07 -10.07
C LYS A 80 -26.80 4.37 -8.70
N ARG A 81 -25.83 3.53 -8.30
CA ARG A 81 -25.87 2.77 -7.04
C ARG A 81 -24.74 3.19 -6.13
N GLU A 82 -25.03 3.25 -4.85
CA GLU A 82 -24.01 3.39 -3.84
C GLU A 82 -23.33 2.03 -3.60
N TYR A 83 -22.01 2.08 -3.42
CA TYR A 83 -21.23 0.89 -3.14
C TYR A 83 -20.52 1.07 -1.80
N SER A 84 -20.52 0.02 -0.99
CA SER A 84 -19.95 0.06 0.36
C SER A 84 -18.43 0.09 0.39
N GLY A 85 -17.78 -0.29 -0.71
CA GLY A 85 -16.35 -0.51 -0.74
C GLY A 85 -15.94 -1.87 -0.19
N LYS A 86 -16.91 -2.73 0.15
CA LYS A 86 -16.64 -4.08 0.66
C LYS A 86 -17.38 -5.10 -0.19
N PHE A 87 -16.66 -6.13 -0.60
CA PHE A 87 -17.26 -7.27 -1.29
C PHE A 87 -16.34 -8.48 -1.14
N ASN A 88 -16.91 -9.66 -1.25
CA ASN A 88 -16.18 -10.92 -1.15
C ASN A 88 -16.05 -11.57 -2.52
N VAL A 89 -14.87 -12.09 -2.81
CA VAL A 89 -14.60 -12.81 -4.05
C VAL A 89 -14.09 -14.20 -3.70
N ARG A 90 -14.67 -15.21 -4.33
CA ARG A 90 -14.18 -16.56 -4.20
C ARG A 90 -13.17 -16.82 -5.32
N VAL A 91 -11.97 -17.24 -4.96
CA VAL A 91 -10.89 -17.54 -5.90
C VAL A 91 -10.41 -18.98 -5.71
N PRO A 92 -9.76 -19.57 -6.71
CA PRO A 92 -9.11 -20.87 -6.53
C PRO A 92 -8.08 -20.80 -5.40
N LYS A 93 -7.90 -21.91 -4.69
CA LYS A 93 -6.93 -21.97 -3.58
C LYS A 93 -5.52 -21.64 -4.04
N SER A 94 -5.14 -22.04 -5.24
CA SER A 94 -3.81 -21.74 -5.80
C SER A 94 -3.59 -20.25 -6.00
N LEU A 95 -4.62 -19.53 -6.44
CA LEU A 95 -4.53 -18.08 -6.60
C LEU A 95 -4.42 -17.38 -5.24
N HIS A 96 -5.22 -17.84 -4.28
CA HIS A 96 -5.15 -17.31 -2.91
C HIS A 96 -3.74 -17.48 -2.32
N ALA A 97 -3.19 -18.69 -2.47
CA ALA A 97 -1.84 -18.99 -1.98
C ALA A 97 -0.77 -18.11 -2.66
N ALA A 98 -0.88 -17.93 -3.97
CA ALA A 98 0.06 -17.10 -4.72
C ALA A 98 0.01 -15.64 -4.28
N LEU A 99 -1.19 -15.10 -4.08
CA LEU A 99 -1.38 -13.73 -3.61
C LEU A 99 -0.83 -13.55 -2.19
N ALA A 100 -1.11 -14.51 -1.32
CA ALA A 100 -0.63 -14.46 0.07
C ALA A 100 0.90 -14.50 0.12
N SER A 101 1.53 -15.36 -0.69
CA SER A 101 2.98 -15.45 -0.78
C SER A 101 3.60 -14.16 -1.29
N GLU A 102 3.00 -13.56 -2.31
CA GLU A 102 3.50 -12.31 -2.87
C GLU A 102 3.37 -11.17 -1.85
N ALA A 103 2.24 -11.09 -1.13
CA ALA A 103 2.04 -10.09 -0.11
C ALA A 103 3.08 -10.21 1.00
N GLU A 104 3.36 -11.44 1.45
CA GLU A 104 4.38 -11.70 2.45
C GLU A 104 5.76 -11.29 1.95
N ALA A 105 6.11 -11.66 0.71
CA ALA A 105 7.40 -11.30 0.13
C ALA A 105 7.58 -9.79 0.00
N GLU A 106 6.50 -9.06 -0.29
CA GLU A 106 6.55 -7.60 -0.41
C GLU A 106 6.37 -6.88 0.93
N GLY A 107 6.02 -7.60 1.98
CA GLY A 107 5.82 -7.00 3.30
C GLY A 107 4.57 -6.15 3.41
N VAL A 108 3.56 -6.44 2.61
CA VAL A 108 2.28 -5.73 2.63
C VAL A 108 1.16 -6.71 2.99
N SER A 109 -0.01 -6.18 3.38
CA SER A 109 -1.16 -7.02 3.65
C SER A 109 -1.72 -7.58 2.35
N LEU A 110 -2.43 -8.70 2.44
CA LEU A 110 -3.13 -9.27 1.28
C LEU A 110 -4.09 -8.25 0.68
N ASN A 111 -4.82 -7.52 1.52
CA ASN A 111 -5.74 -6.49 1.07
C ASN A 111 -5.04 -5.38 0.30
N GLN A 112 -3.91 -4.89 0.81
CA GLN A 112 -3.12 -3.86 0.13
C GLN A 112 -2.64 -4.33 -1.24
N LEU A 113 -2.16 -5.56 -1.31
CA LEU A 113 -1.69 -6.14 -2.57
C LEU A 113 -2.81 -6.26 -3.58
N VAL A 114 -3.97 -6.78 -3.16
CA VAL A 114 -5.13 -6.99 -4.05
C VAL A 114 -5.63 -5.65 -4.56
N VAL A 115 -5.77 -4.65 -3.69
CA VAL A 115 -6.20 -3.31 -4.10
C VAL A 115 -5.25 -2.73 -5.15
N ALA A 116 -3.94 -2.82 -4.91
CA ALA A 116 -2.95 -2.32 -5.85
C ALA A 116 -3.05 -2.99 -7.22
N LYS A 117 -3.15 -4.33 -7.23
CA LYS A 117 -3.24 -5.08 -8.48
C LYS A 117 -4.51 -4.75 -9.27
N LEU A 118 -5.64 -4.66 -8.58
CA LEU A 118 -6.93 -4.36 -9.23
C LEU A 118 -6.94 -2.93 -9.76
N ALA A 119 -6.43 -1.97 -8.99
CA ALA A 119 -6.37 -0.58 -9.41
C ALA A 119 -5.50 -0.40 -10.64
N LEU A 120 -4.33 -1.05 -10.67
CA LEU A 120 -3.45 -1.01 -11.83
C LEU A 120 -4.11 -1.59 -13.08
N LYS A 121 -4.82 -2.70 -12.93
CA LYS A 121 -5.50 -3.34 -14.05
C LYS A 121 -6.64 -2.49 -14.60
N LEU A 122 -7.34 -1.77 -13.73
CA LEU A 122 -8.48 -0.93 -14.10
C LEU A 122 -8.06 0.50 -14.49
N GLY A 123 -6.80 0.87 -14.26
CA GLY A 123 -6.29 2.20 -14.58
C GLY A 123 -6.77 3.31 -13.65
N ILE A 124 -7.01 2.96 -12.39
CA ILE A 124 -7.50 3.95 -11.42
C ILE A 124 -6.55 4.14 -10.21
#